data_8e7a94fa6924c2bf0593e000e598dfdb
#
_entry.id   8e7a94fa6924c2bf0593e000e598dfdb
#
_cell.length_a   1.000
_cell.length_b   1.000
_cell.length_c   1.000
_cell.angle_alpha   90.00
_cell.angle_beta   90.00
_cell.angle_gamma   90.00
#
_symmetry.space_group_name_H-M   'P 1'
#
loop_
_entity.id
_entity.type
_entity.pdbx_description
1 polymer ?
#
loop_
_entity_poly.entity_id
_entity_poly.type
_entity_poly.pdbx_seq_one_letter_code
_entity_poly.pdbx_strand_id
1 'polypeptide(L)'
;MYRFLSLRRMTTVLFVAVALSPIIATGAHAANTDLRRDVEVKLVETQRKAAPDLKVGKATCPAALSKPVAKLGSGIHRCAVVVEGVSVPYDVTLRMGGLVKGGSYTVQNAKAVIDTKKLVGIASTVVDNPKTAKISCGASRVVLVAPGATLKCTVVEGEATETLTFVVKDLRGMVSLST
;
A
#
# COMPACT_ATOMS: atom_id res chain seq x y z
N MET A 1 -28.79 24.70 22.68
CA MET A 1 -28.14 25.51 21.62
C MET A 1 -27.21 24.59 20.85
N TYR A 2 -27.69 24.06 19.75
CA TYR A 2 -26.89 23.17 18.89
C TYR A 2 -25.96 24.08 18.04
N ARG A 3 -24.66 24.10 18.35
CA ARG A 3 -23.67 24.67 17.42
C ARG A 3 -23.46 23.60 16.32
N PHE A 4 -24.03 23.86 15.14
CA PHE A 4 -23.67 23.16 13.93
C PHE A 4 -22.16 23.30 13.72
N LEU A 5 -21.46 22.19 13.70
CA LEU A 5 -20.08 22.13 13.23
C LEU A 5 -20.07 22.65 11.80
N SER A 6 -19.53 23.83 11.61
CA SER A 6 -19.38 24.44 10.30
C SER A 6 -18.20 23.75 9.62
N LEU A 7 -18.50 22.70 8.86
CA LEU A 7 -17.53 22.15 7.92
C LEU A 7 -17.17 23.29 6.96
N ARG A 8 -16.00 23.90 7.15
CA ARG A 8 -15.48 24.84 6.16
C ARG A 8 -15.39 24.11 4.84
N ARG A 9 -16.29 24.43 3.90
CA ARG A 9 -16.25 24.00 2.51
C ARG A 9 -14.98 24.58 1.84
N MET A 10 -13.83 24.04 2.22
CA MET A 10 -12.62 24.22 1.45
C MET A 10 -12.58 23.08 0.45
N THR A 11 -12.94 23.38 -0.79
CA THR A 11 -12.74 22.56 -1.99
C THR A 11 -11.24 22.45 -2.31
N THR A 12 -10.42 22.18 -1.29
CA THR A 12 -9.01 21.90 -1.49
C THR A 12 -8.86 20.40 -1.57
N VAL A 13 -8.74 19.90 -2.80
CA VAL A 13 -8.37 18.50 -3.05
C VAL A 13 -6.97 18.31 -2.48
N LEU A 14 -6.88 17.88 -1.23
CA LEU A 14 -5.62 17.57 -0.59
C LEU A 14 -5.18 16.19 -1.08
N PHE A 15 -4.29 16.16 -2.07
CA PHE A 15 -3.61 14.94 -2.50
C PHE A 15 -2.49 14.65 -1.50
N VAL A 16 -2.72 13.74 -0.58
CA VAL A 16 -1.66 13.25 0.29
C VAL A 16 -1.28 11.84 -0.16
N ALA A 17 -0.06 11.72 -0.64
CA ALA A 17 0.51 10.41 -0.97
C ALA A 17 0.82 9.65 0.32
N VAL A 18 -0.01 8.69 0.68
CA VAL A 18 0.34 7.64 1.65
C VAL A 18 1.11 6.57 0.87
N ALA A 19 2.22 7.03 0.24
CA ALA A 19 2.85 6.30 -0.84
C ALA A 19 3.64 5.08 -0.35
N LEU A 20 3.22 3.93 -0.84
CA LEU A 20 4.12 2.84 -1.15
C LEU A 20 4.29 2.87 -2.67
N SER A 21 5.38 3.48 -3.15
CA SER A 21 5.66 3.63 -4.59
C SER A 21 5.61 2.28 -5.29
N PRO A 22 5.07 2.21 -6.54
CA PRO A 22 5.21 1.02 -7.35
C PRO A 22 6.71 0.77 -7.57
N ILE A 23 7.15 -0.39 -7.16
CA ILE A 23 8.55 -0.76 -7.22
C ILE A 23 8.81 -1.36 -8.57
N ILE A 24 9.58 -0.66 -9.38
CA ILE A 24 10.22 -1.25 -10.55
C ILE A 24 11.62 -1.67 -10.06
N ALA A 25 11.74 -2.90 -9.57
CA ALA A 25 13.02 -3.53 -9.37
C ALA A 25 13.35 -4.33 -10.62
N THR A 26 14.23 -3.84 -11.45
CA THR A 26 14.82 -4.60 -12.56
C THR A 26 16.04 -5.33 -12.03
N GLY A 27 15.96 -6.65 -11.95
CA GLY A 27 17.10 -7.51 -11.68
C GLY A 27 17.47 -8.29 -12.95
N ALA A 28 18.70 -8.18 -13.42
CA ALA A 28 19.24 -9.10 -14.40
C ALA A 28 19.80 -10.32 -13.63
N HIS A 29 19.28 -11.52 -13.89
CA HIS A 29 19.72 -12.72 -13.21
C HIS A 29 20.42 -13.69 -14.15
N ALA A 30 21.53 -14.26 -13.66
CA ALA A 30 22.18 -15.41 -14.29
C ALA A 30 21.23 -16.63 -14.26
N ALA A 31 21.34 -17.50 -15.26
CA ALA A 31 20.40 -18.61 -15.53
C ALA A 31 20.22 -19.63 -14.36
N ASN A 32 21.04 -19.58 -13.31
CA ASN A 32 21.09 -20.58 -12.22
C ASN A 32 20.78 -20.01 -10.82
N THR A 33 20.34 -18.76 -10.67
CA THR A 33 20.00 -18.19 -9.36
C THR A 33 18.60 -18.61 -8.91
N ASP A 34 18.41 -18.83 -7.61
CA ASP A 34 17.10 -19.01 -7.00
C ASP A 34 16.32 -17.69 -7.00
N LEU A 35 15.59 -17.46 -8.09
CA LEU A 35 14.81 -16.24 -8.31
C LEU A 35 13.80 -16.00 -7.18
N ARG A 36 13.27 -17.07 -6.58
CA ARG A 36 12.31 -16.96 -5.47
C ARG A 36 12.92 -16.21 -4.30
N ARG A 37 14.12 -16.63 -3.87
CA ARG A 37 14.81 -16.03 -2.73
C ARG A 37 15.15 -14.56 -2.99
N ASP A 38 15.66 -14.28 -4.19
CA ASP A 38 16.03 -12.92 -4.57
C ASP A 38 14.83 -11.97 -4.59
N VAL A 39 13.70 -12.44 -5.14
CA VAL A 39 12.44 -11.68 -5.13
C VAL A 39 11.94 -11.47 -3.70
N GLU A 40 11.94 -12.51 -2.86
CA GLU A 40 11.51 -12.41 -1.45
C GLU A 40 12.34 -11.38 -0.67
N VAL A 41 13.67 -11.40 -0.81
CA VAL A 41 14.57 -10.42 -0.17
C VAL A 41 14.28 -9.02 -0.69
N LYS A 42 14.17 -8.87 -2.00
CA LYS A 42 13.92 -7.57 -2.63
C LYS A 42 12.58 -6.97 -2.23
N LEU A 43 11.54 -7.78 -2.13
CA LEU A 43 10.22 -7.36 -1.66
C LEU A 43 10.28 -6.81 -0.24
N VAL A 44 10.95 -7.52 0.68
CA VAL A 44 11.11 -7.09 2.08
C VAL A 44 11.88 -5.77 2.17
N GLU A 45 13.02 -5.67 1.48
CA GLU A 45 13.84 -4.45 1.46
C GLU A 45 13.05 -3.25 0.96
N THR A 46 12.33 -3.46 -0.14
CA THR A 46 11.58 -2.39 -0.78
C THR A 46 10.41 -1.95 0.07
N GLN A 47 9.72 -2.90 0.70
CA GLN A 47 8.64 -2.58 1.63
C GLN A 47 9.16 -1.81 2.86
N ARG A 48 10.33 -2.17 3.40
CA ARG A 48 10.96 -1.43 4.51
C ARG A 48 11.34 0.00 4.11
N LYS A 49 11.86 0.20 2.91
CA LYS A 49 12.17 1.55 2.40
C LYS A 49 10.93 2.40 2.20
N ALA A 50 9.86 1.80 1.68
CA ALA A 50 8.61 2.50 1.41
C ALA A 50 7.82 2.86 2.69
N ALA A 51 7.93 2.04 3.73
CA ALA A 51 7.22 2.22 4.99
C ALA A 51 8.12 1.94 6.19
N PRO A 52 9.08 2.81 6.50
CA PRO A 52 10.05 2.61 7.57
C PRO A 52 9.40 2.51 8.95
N ASP A 53 8.22 3.11 9.13
CA ASP A 53 7.47 3.13 10.39
C ASP A 53 6.63 1.87 10.62
N LEU A 54 6.54 0.96 9.64
CA LEU A 54 5.76 -0.27 9.72
C LEU A 54 6.65 -1.49 9.95
N LYS A 55 6.14 -2.42 10.75
CA LYS A 55 6.82 -3.70 10.97
C LYS A 55 6.66 -4.60 9.74
N VAL A 56 7.75 -4.77 9.00
CA VAL A 56 7.82 -5.63 7.81
C VAL A 56 8.38 -7.00 8.18
N GLY A 57 7.57 -8.03 8.00
CA GLY A 57 7.92 -9.43 8.22
C GLY A 57 8.53 -10.09 6.98
N LYS A 58 8.27 -11.40 6.85
CA LYS A 58 8.80 -12.21 5.75
C LYS A 58 7.99 -12.01 4.47
N ALA A 59 8.65 -12.14 3.32
CA ALA A 59 8.01 -12.35 2.03
C ALA A 59 7.84 -13.85 1.77
N THR A 60 6.82 -14.20 0.99
CA THR A 60 6.57 -15.58 0.53
C THR A 60 6.15 -15.54 -0.93
N CYS A 61 6.85 -16.29 -1.76
CA CYS A 61 6.57 -16.45 -3.18
C CYS A 61 6.24 -17.91 -3.51
N PRO A 62 5.53 -18.17 -4.64
CA PRO A 62 5.23 -19.53 -5.08
C PRO A 62 6.50 -20.34 -5.35
N ALA A 63 6.44 -21.66 -5.06
CA ALA A 63 7.54 -22.59 -5.33
C ALA A 63 7.93 -22.64 -6.82
N ALA A 64 7.02 -22.27 -7.72
CA ALA A 64 7.32 -22.15 -9.15
C ALA A 64 8.52 -21.23 -9.42
N LEU A 65 8.71 -20.16 -8.64
CA LEU A 65 9.83 -19.23 -8.80
C LEU A 65 11.20 -19.81 -8.40
N SER A 66 11.24 -20.98 -7.75
CA SER A 66 12.51 -21.70 -7.47
C SER A 66 13.03 -22.47 -8.70
N LYS A 67 12.27 -22.54 -9.80
CA LYS A 67 12.75 -23.15 -11.04
C LYS A 67 13.72 -22.20 -11.75
N PRO A 68 14.70 -22.73 -12.51
CA PRO A 68 15.56 -21.89 -13.34
C PRO A 68 14.75 -20.97 -14.23
N VAL A 69 15.16 -19.71 -14.36
CA VAL A 69 14.46 -18.67 -15.15
C VAL A 69 14.12 -19.15 -16.55
N ALA A 70 15.04 -19.88 -17.20
CA ALA A 70 14.82 -20.46 -18.53
C ALA A 70 13.64 -21.43 -18.62
N LYS A 71 13.19 -22.01 -17.48
CA LYS A 71 12.04 -22.94 -17.40
C LYS A 71 10.77 -22.29 -16.90
N LEU A 72 10.83 -21.04 -16.45
CA LEU A 72 9.67 -20.34 -15.88
C LEU A 72 8.75 -19.76 -16.96
N GLY A 73 9.28 -19.38 -18.11
CA GLY A 73 8.54 -18.62 -19.11
C GLY A 73 8.19 -17.20 -18.63
N SER A 74 7.51 -16.44 -19.49
CA SER A 74 6.93 -15.15 -19.11
C SER A 74 5.61 -15.37 -18.37
N GLY A 75 5.34 -14.61 -17.32
CA GLY A 75 4.09 -14.74 -16.57
C GLY A 75 4.03 -13.85 -15.34
N ILE A 76 2.87 -13.86 -14.67
CA ILE A 76 2.64 -13.15 -13.42
C ILE A 76 2.59 -14.19 -12.28
N HIS A 77 3.41 -13.97 -11.26
CA HIS A 77 3.45 -14.77 -10.05
C HIS A 77 3.06 -13.90 -8.85
N ARG A 78 2.15 -14.39 -8.02
CA ARG A 78 1.70 -13.65 -6.85
C ARG A 78 2.52 -14.02 -5.64
N CYS A 79 3.25 -13.02 -5.10
CA CYS A 79 3.97 -13.09 -3.83
C CYS A 79 3.20 -12.33 -2.75
N ALA A 80 3.58 -12.50 -1.50
CA ALA A 80 3.04 -11.74 -0.39
C ALA A 80 4.14 -11.33 0.59
N VAL A 81 3.99 -10.14 1.19
CA VAL A 81 4.84 -9.66 2.30
C VAL A 81 3.96 -9.42 3.50
N VAL A 82 4.38 -9.85 4.67
CA VAL A 82 3.65 -9.56 5.91
C VAL A 82 4.03 -8.15 6.40
N VAL A 83 3.05 -7.27 6.55
CA VAL A 83 3.23 -5.90 7.07
C VAL A 83 2.24 -5.69 8.21
N GLU A 84 2.73 -5.41 9.42
CA GLU A 84 1.89 -5.30 10.64
C GLU A 84 0.94 -6.49 10.83
N GLY A 85 1.40 -7.70 10.49
CA GLY A 85 0.58 -8.92 10.54
C GLY A 85 -0.37 -9.12 9.36
N VAL A 86 -0.51 -8.15 8.45
CA VAL A 86 -1.37 -8.23 7.26
C VAL A 86 -0.56 -8.74 6.07
N SER A 87 -1.09 -9.73 5.34
CA SER A 87 -0.47 -10.28 4.13
C SER A 87 -0.74 -9.36 2.93
N VAL A 88 0.27 -8.63 2.49
CA VAL A 88 0.22 -7.69 1.37
C VAL A 88 0.57 -8.40 0.07
N PRO A 89 -0.35 -8.50 -0.91
CA PRO A 89 -0.10 -9.19 -2.16
C PRO A 89 0.69 -8.33 -3.15
N TYR A 90 1.62 -8.97 -3.87
CA TYR A 90 2.43 -8.39 -4.93
C TYR A 90 2.33 -9.25 -6.20
N ASP A 91 2.17 -8.62 -7.34
CA ASP A 91 2.28 -9.26 -8.63
C ASP A 91 3.72 -9.11 -9.15
N VAL A 92 4.40 -10.22 -9.33
CA VAL A 92 5.76 -10.34 -9.88
C VAL A 92 5.63 -10.75 -11.34
N THR A 93 5.87 -9.85 -12.25
CA THR A 93 5.81 -10.11 -13.69
C THR A 93 7.20 -10.47 -14.20
N LEU A 94 7.35 -11.68 -14.73
CA LEU A 94 8.57 -12.15 -15.38
C LEU A 94 8.54 -11.80 -16.87
N ARG A 95 9.65 -11.28 -17.38
CA ARG A 95 9.89 -11.08 -18.81
C ARG A 95 11.16 -11.80 -19.20
N MET A 96 11.04 -12.68 -20.18
CA MET A 96 12.21 -13.35 -20.76
C MET A 96 12.87 -12.40 -21.78
N GLY A 97 14.16 -12.14 -21.61
CA GLY A 97 14.94 -11.36 -22.56
C GLY A 97 15.30 -12.21 -23.79
N GLY A 98 15.17 -11.64 -25.03
CA GLY A 98 15.32 -12.39 -26.26
C GLY A 98 16.73 -12.93 -26.53
N LEU A 99 17.74 -12.09 -26.71
CA LEU A 99 19.09 -12.51 -27.13
C LEU A 99 20.08 -12.71 -25.99
N VAL A 100 19.77 -12.28 -24.78
CA VAL A 100 20.60 -12.44 -23.58
C VAL A 100 20.00 -13.53 -22.72
N LYS A 101 20.81 -14.51 -22.31
CA LYS A 101 20.40 -15.65 -21.45
C LYS A 101 20.02 -15.20 -20.03
N GLY A 102 19.19 -14.16 -19.90
CA GLY A 102 18.72 -13.63 -18.63
C GLY A 102 17.27 -13.20 -18.73
N GLY A 103 16.56 -13.22 -17.60
CA GLY A 103 15.23 -12.67 -17.44
C GLY A 103 15.25 -11.39 -16.60
N SER A 104 14.26 -10.56 -16.79
CA SER A 104 13.97 -9.45 -15.88
C SER A 104 12.64 -9.68 -15.18
N TYR A 105 12.48 -9.11 -14.00
CA TYR A 105 11.20 -9.09 -13.34
C TYR A 105 10.82 -7.68 -12.89
N THR A 106 9.53 -7.44 -12.85
CA THR A 106 8.97 -6.23 -12.26
C THR A 106 8.04 -6.63 -11.12
N VAL A 107 7.99 -5.82 -10.09
CA VAL A 107 7.13 -6.05 -8.92
C VAL A 107 6.15 -4.90 -8.78
N GLN A 108 4.89 -5.20 -8.57
CA GLN A 108 3.84 -4.21 -8.37
C GLN A 108 2.91 -4.65 -7.23
N ASN A 109 2.44 -3.70 -6.43
CA ASN A 109 1.39 -3.97 -5.46
C ASN A 109 0.10 -4.40 -6.19
N ALA A 110 -0.51 -5.49 -5.73
CA ALA A 110 -1.83 -5.90 -6.25
C ALA A 110 -2.98 -5.11 -5.58
N LYS A 111 -2.73 -4.47 -4.43
CA LYS A 111 -3.67 -3.60 -3.71
C LYS A 111 -2.93 -2.41 -3.12
N ALA A 112 -3.62 -1.29 -2.91
CA ALA A 112 -3.10 -0.18 -2.15
C ALA A 112 -2.97 -0.58 -0.67
N VAL A 113 -1.84 -0.20 -0.07
CA VAL A 113 -1.56 -0.41 1.36
C VAL A 113 -1.73 0.93 2.05
N ILE A 114 -2.69 1.02 2.96
CA ILE A 114 -3.00 2.25 3.69
C ILE A 114 -2.58 2.10 5.14
N ASP A 115 -1.71 2.98 5.63
CA ASP A 115 -1.40 3.16 7.04
C ASP A 115 -2.50 4.02 7.67
N THR A 116 -3.34 3.41 8.50
CA THR A 116 -4.47 4.09 9.16
C THR A 116 -4.00 5.21 10.09
N LYS A 117 -2.81 5.12 10.69
CA LYS A 117 -2.24 6.20 11.52
C LYS A 117 -1.95 7.45 10.67
N LYS A 118 -1.40 7.27 9.47
CA LYS A 118 -1.21 8.39 8.54
C LYS A 118 -2.54 8.96 8.06
N LEU A 119 -3.54 8.09 7.83
CA LEU A 119 -4.88 8.53 7.46
C LEU A 119 -5.55 9.35 8.59
N VAL A 120 -5.38 8.96 9.86
CA VAL A 120 -5.80 9.77 11.02
C VAL A 120 -5.11 11.12 11.02
N GLY A 121 -3.80 11.19 10.74
CA GLY A 121 -3.07 12.45 10.59
C GLY A 121 -3.67 13.35 9.51
N ILE A 122 -4.05 12.80 8.35
CA ILE A 122 -4.72 13.55 7.29
C ILE A 122 -6.11 14.00 7.75
N ALA A 123 -6.89 13.11 8.35
CA ALA A 123 -8.22 13.45 8.86
C ALA A 123 -8.16 14.59 9.89
N SER A 124 -7.11 14.63 10.73
CA SER A 124 -6.94 15.70 11.72
C SER A 124 -6.70 17.08 11.10
N THR A 125 -6.25 17.17 9.85
CA THR A 125 -6.04 18.47 9.18
C THR A 125 -7.32 19.09 8.64
N VAL A 126 -8.41 18.32 8.55
CA VAL A 126 -9.70 18.77 8.00
C VAL A 126 -10.80 18.92 9.05
N VAL A 127 -10.53 18.60 10.32
CA VAL A 127 -11.45 18.84 11.44
C VAL A 127 -11.15 20.19 12.12
N ASP A 128 -12.20 20.85 12.63
CA ASP A 128 -12.06 22.19 13.21
C ASP A 128 -11.22 22.18 14.50
N ASN A 129 -11.35 21.18 15.35
CA ASN A 129 -10.66 21.09 16.63
C ASN A 129 -9.85 19.80 16.76
N PRO A 130 -8.73 19.63 16.02
CA PRO A 130 -7.97 18.39 15.99
C PRO A 130 -7.37 17.99 17.34
N LYS A 131 -7.23 18.92 18.30
CA LYS A 131 -6.70 18.63 19.63
C LYS A 131 -7.69 17.93 20.55
N THR A 132 -9.00 18.14 20.35
CA THR A 132 -10.08 17.58 21.17
C THR A 132 -10.81 16.45 20.48
N ALA A 133 -10.76 16.39 19.14
CA ALA A 133 -11.38 15.36 18.34
C ALA A 133 -10.68 14.01 18.51
N LYS A 134 -11.47 12.96 18.76
CA LYS A 134 -11.00 11.57 18.68
C LYS A 134 -11.28 11.05 17.27
N ILE A 135 -10.22 10.72 16.54
CA ILE A 135 -10.30 10.25 15.16
C ILE A 135 -9.89 8.79 15.08
N SER A 136 -10.71 7.97 14.43
CA SER A 136 -10.44 6.56 14.18
C SER A 136 -10.74 6.19 12.74
N CYS A 137 -9.76 5.59 12.05
CA CYS A 137 -9.86 5.16 10.65
C CYS A 137 -9.82 3.63 10.51
N GLY A 138 -10.33 2.91 11.52
CA GLY A 138 -10.35 1.44 11.56
C GLY A 138 -9.50 0.87 12.70
N ALA A 139 -9.67 -0.44 12.93
CA ALA A 139 -9.00 -1.15 14.03
C ALA A 139 -7.57 -1.59 13.70
N SER A 140 -7.28 -1.84 12.43
CA SER A 140 -5.97 -2.34 11.98
C SER A 140 -5.05 -1.20 11.57
N ARG A 141 -3.76 -1.31 11.91
CA ARG A 141 -2.73 -0.36 11.49
C ARG A 141 -2.58 -0.27 9.96
N VAL A 142 -2.79 -1.38 9.27
CA VAL A 142 -2.68 -1.49 7.82
C VAL A 142 -3.98 -2.05 7.24
N VAL A 143 -4.47 -1.40 6.18
CA VAL A 143 -5.66 -1.83 5.43
C VAL A 143 -5.30 -1.97 3.95
N LEU A 144 -5.77 -3.07 3.33
CA LEU A 144 -5.57 -3.34 1.91
C LEU A 144 -6.83 -3.01 1.14
N VAL A 145 -6.74 -2.09 0.19
CA VAL A 145 -7.89 -1.62 -0.59
C VAL A 145 -7.56 -1.53 -2.08
N ALA A 146 -8.58 -1.72 -2.90
CA ALA A 146 -8.45 -1.47 -4.33
C ALA A 146 -8.54 0.04 -4.63
N PRO A 147 -7.91 0.53 -5.70
CA PRO A 147 -8.19 1.85 -6.22
C PRO A 147 -9.70 2.04 -6.48
N GLY A 148 -10.23 3.20 -6.16
CA GLY A 148 -11.66 3.51 -6.21
C GLY A 148 -12.45 3.13 -4.95
N ALA A 149 -11.89 2.30 -4.06
CA ALA A 149 -12.55 1.97 -2.80
C ALA A 149 -12.54 3.16 -1.82
N THR A 150 -13.50 3.14 -0.90
CA THR A 150 -13.65 4.17 0.13
C THR A 150 -13.18 3.66 1.49
N LEU A 151 -12.57 4.56 2.26
CA LEU A 151 -12.21 4.37 3.66
C LEU A 151 -12.95 5.39 4.50
N LYS A 152 -13.49 4.96 5.63
CA LYS A 152 -14.24 5.83 6.54
C LYS A 152 -13.44 6.05 7.81
N CYS A 153 -13.35 7.31 8.23
CA CYS A 153 -12.81 7.70 9.53
C CYS A 153 -13.94 8.29 10.35
N THR A 154 -14.10 7.82 11.58
CA THR A 154 -15.04 8.38 12.54
C THR A 154 -14.32 9.48 13.33
N VAL A 155 -14.95 10.64 13.42
CA VAL A 155 -14.50 11.79 14.21
C VAL A 155 -15.50 12.00 15.32
N VAL A 156 -15.05 12.00 16.56
CA VAL A 156 -15.88 12.25 17.75
C VAL A 156 -15.36 13.50 18.44
N GLU A 157 -16.22 14.52 18.58
CA GLU A 157 -15.92 15.76 19.26
C GLU A 157 -17.04 16.08 20.28
N GLY A 158 -16.75 15.93 21.56
CA GLY A 158 -17.76 15.96 22.62
C GLY A 158 -18.80 14.87 22.41
N GLU A 159 -20.07 15.26 22.21
CA GLU A 159 -21.18 14.35 21.92
C GLU A 159 -21.44 14.18 20.41
N ALA A 160 -20.80 14.99 19.57
CA ALA A 160 -20.97 14.93 18.12
C ALA A 160 -20.08 13.85 17.50
N THR A 161 -20.66 13.11 16.53
CA THR A 161 -19.96 12.11 15.77
C THR A 161 -20.15 12.37 14.28
N GLU A 162 -19.04 12.47 13.54
CA GLU A 162 -19.02 12.64 12.09
C GLU A 162 -18.25 11.52 11.42
N THR A 163 -18.52 11.32 10.13
CA THR A 163 -17.79 10.37 9.30
C THR A 163 -17.11 11.09 8.14
N LEU A 164 -15.79 11.03 8.09
CA LEU A 164 -15.02 11.45 6.94
C LEU A 164 -14.83 10.25 5.99
N THR A 165 -15.11 10.46 4.70
CA THR A 165 -14.96 9.42 3.69
C THR A 165 -13.79 9.78 2.77
N PHE A 166 -12.84 8.86 2.63
CA PHE A 166 -11.68 8.99 1.75
C PHE A 166 -11.80 8.02 0.59
N VAL A 167 -11.51 8.47 -0.63
CA VAL A 167 -11.44 7.63 -1.83
C VAL A 167 -9.98 7.32 -2.14
N VAL A 168 -9.64 6.03 -2.27
CA VAL A 168 -8.30 5.59 -2.69
C VAL A 168 -8.16 5.79 -4.19
N LYS A 169 -7.17 6.57 -4.64
CA LYS A 169 -7.01 6.94 -6.04
C LYS A 169 -6.17 5.96 -6.85
N ASP A 170 -5.14 5.39 -6.23
CA ASP A 170 -4.20 4.52 -6.95
C ASP A 170 -3.59 3.44 -6.03
N LEU A 171 -2.81 2.54 -6.63
CA LEU A 171 -2.09 1.48 -5.91
C LEU A 171 -0.97 2.02 -5.01
N ARG A 172 -0.59 3.28 -5.13
CA ARG A 172 0.36 3.94 -4.24
C ARG A 172 -0.27 4.39 -2.93
N GLY A 173 -1.59 4.26 -2.80
CA GLY A 173 -2.31 4.63 -1.60
C GLY A 173 -2.60 6.14 -1.50
N MET A 174 -2.59 6.85 -2.63
CA MET A 174 -3.11 8.22 -2.66
C MET A 174 -4.59 8.22 -2.29
N VAL A 175 -4.97 9.11 -1.39
CA VAL A 175 -6.37 9.30 -0.98
C VAL A 175 -6.84 10.71 -1.21
N SER A 176 -8.13 10.89 -1.46
CA SER A 176 -8.79 12.18 -1.47
C SER A 176 -10.03 12.14 -0.58
N LEU A 177 -10.32 13.24 0.10
CA LEU A 177 -11.56 13.38 0.85
C LEU A 177 -12.73 13.41 -0.16
N SER A 178 -13.76 12.62 0.12
CA SER A 178 -15.03 12.68 -0.60
C SER A 178 -15.92 13.70 0.08
N THR A 179 -16.35 14.68 -0.65
CA THR A 179 -17.36 15.69 -0.24
C THR A 179 -18.75 15.19 -0.60
#